data_e72665c0efd77e7e18fd36fdb9c8196d
#
_entry.id   e72665c0efd77e7e18fd36fdb9c8196d
#
_cell.length_a   1.000
_cell.length_b   1.000
_cell.length_c   1.000
_cell.angle_alpha   90.00
_cell.angle_beta   90.00
_cell.angle_gamma   90.00
#
_symmetry.space_group_name_H-M   'P 1'
#
loop_
_entity.id
_entity.type
_entity.pdbx_description
1 polymer ?
#
loop_
_entity_poly.entity_id
_entity_poly.type
_entity_poly.pdbx_seq_one_letter_code
_entity_poly.pdbx_strand_id
1 'polypeptide(L)'
;MAVYKEEKTGTWRAVYRYTDWNGERKQTQKRGFKTKREAQAWEREQVHKTSADLDMNFKSFVELYTADMKTRLKENTWATKEHIIRTKLLPYFGKLKMCNITAQQIITWQNEMLNHKDEKGQPYSPVYLKTVHNQLSAIFNHAVRYYNLRDNPCKKAGSMGKKKNREMMFWTKEQYLKFAEVMMDKPLSFYAFEMLYWCGIREGELLALTPADFDFEAGTVKISKSYQRLHGKDVITTPKTKKSNRTIKMPNFLCDEMKDYLGMLYGIKKKERIFTITKSYLHHEMDRGAKSAGVKRIRIHDLRHSHISLLIDMGFSAVAIADRVGHESIEITYRYAHLFPSKQTEM
;
A
#
# COMPACT_ATOMS: atom_id res chain seq x y z
N MET A 1 24.60 -41.41 6.75
CA MET A 1 24.98 -41.20 8.17
C MET A 1 26.47 -41.45 8.30
N ALA A 2 27.22 -40.45 8.79
CA ALA A 2 28.68 -40.54 8.85
C ALA A 2 29.17 -40.20 10.26
N VAL A 3 29.05 -41.21 11.15
CA VAL A 3 29.60 -41.18 12.51
C VAL A 3 30.74 -42.16 12.58
N TYR A 4 31.93 -41.69 12.96
CA TYR A 4 33.17 -42.44 12.98
C TYR A 4 33.78 -42.47 14.38
N LYS A 5 34.38 -43.60 14.79
CA LYS A 5 35.19 -43.68 16.00
C LYS A 5 36.61 -43.25 15.69
N GLU A 6 37.18 -42.37 16.48
CA GLU A 6 38.59 -41.96 16.37
C GLU A 6 39.44 -42.88 17.23
N GLU A 7 40.24 -43.72 16.60
CA GLU A 7 41.04 -44.75 17.30
C GLU A 7 42.07 -44.16 18.26
N LYS A 8 42.64 -42.98 17.94
CA LYS A 8 43.66 -42.31 18.77
C LYS A 8 43.10 -41.74 20.07
N THR A 9 41.85 -41.34 20.11
CA THR A 9 41.26 -40.63 21.27
C THR A 9 40.15 -41.42 21.94
N GLY A 10 39.71 -42.56 21.33
CA GLY A 10 38.57 -43.35 21.78
C GLY A 10 37.22 -42.65 21.71
N THR A 11 37.16 -41.42 21.17
CA THR A 11 35.95 -40.61 21.05
C THR A 11 35.29 -40.78 19.68
N TRP A 12 34.05 -40.26 19.56
CA TRP A 12 33.30 -40.32 18.31
C TRP A 12 33.30 -38.97 17.62
N ARG A 13 33.30 -39.01 16.26
CA ARG A 13 33.20 -37.85 15.37
C ARG A 13 31.96 -38.02 14.50
N ALA A 14 31.15 -36.96 14.37
CA ALA A 14 30.06 -36.89 13.42
C ALA A 14 30.42 -35.91 12.30
N VAL A 15 30.11 -36.28 11.06
CA VAL A 15 30.28 -35.47 9.86
C VAL A 15 28.93 -35.34 9.18
N TYR A 16 28.45 -34.14 9.05
CA TYR A 16 27.20 -33.83 8.38
C TYR A 16 27.48 -33.09 7.08
N ARG A 17 26.97 -33.64 5.96
CA ARG A 17 27.07 -33.07 4.61
C ARG A 17 25.69 -32.58 4.19
N TYR A 18 25.62 -31.38 3.65
CA TYR A 18 24.39 -30.76 3.17
C TYR A 18 24.64 -29.96 1.92
N THR A 19 23.57 -29.73 1.16
CA THR A 19 23.57 -28.81 0.03
C THR A 19 22.98 -27.50 0.53
N ASP A 20 23.70 -26.39 0.36
CA ASP A 20 23.18 -25.08 0.74
C ASP A 20 22.11 -24.58 -0.25
N TRP A 21 21.56 -23.42 0.05
CA TRP A 21 20.51 -22.79 -0.75
C TRP A 21 20.97 -22.41 -2.19
N ASN A 22 22.29 -22.30 -2.45
CA ASN A 22 22.88 -22.09 -3.78
C ASN A 22 23.08 -23.40 -4.56
N GLY A 23 22.79 -24.54 -3.96
CA GLY A 23 23.08 -25.85 -4.53
C GLY A 23 24.53 -26.31 -4.30
N GLU A 24 25.35 -25.59 -3.52
CA GLU A 24 26.71 -25.97 -3.17
C GLU A 24 26.73 -27.02 -2.06
N ARG A 25 27.57 -28.06 -2.24
CA ARG A 25 27.79 -29.09 -1.23
C ARG A 25 28.70 -28.57 -0.14
N LYS A 26 28.21 -28.52 1.09
CA LYS A 26 28.97 -28.14 2.30
C LYS A 26 29.01 -29.27 3.31
N GLN A 27 29.99 -29.21 4.22
CA GLN A 27 30.07 -30.14 5.32
C GLN A 27 30.43 -29.44 6.63
N THR A 28 29.87 -29.92 7.72
CA THR A 28 30.26 -29.56 9.08
C THR A 28 30.60 -30.81 9.85
N GLN A 29 31.54 -30.73 10.81
CA GLN A 29 31.93 -31.86 11.65
C GLN A 29 32.09 -31.41 13.10
N LYS A 30 31.80 -32.34 14.02
CA LYS A 30 32.06 -32.18 15.46
C LYS A 30 32.72 -33.46 15.98
N ARG A 31 33.73 -33.29 16.81
CA ARG A 31 34.53 -34.34 17.41
C ARG A 31 34.37 -34.36 18.94
N GLY A 32 34.85 -35.43 19.60
CA GLY A 32 34.92 -35.48 21.06
C GLY A 32 33.64 -35.96 21.74
N PHE A 33 32.72 -36.64 21.03
CA PHE A 33 31.56 -37.25 21.66
C PHE A 33 31.99 -38.50 22.43
N LYS A 34 31.50 -38.68 23.65
CA LYS A 34 31.83 -39.84 24.49
C LYS A 34 31.18 -41.12 23.96
N THR A 35 30.01 -41.03 23.35
CA THR A 35 29.26 -42.19 22.85
C THR A 35 28.83 -42.00 21.39
N LYS A 36 28.65 -43.13 20.68
CA LYS A 36 28.08 -43.15 19.34
C LYS A 36 26.68 -42.52 19.30
N ARG A 37 25.89 -42.70 20.36
CA ARG A 37 24.53 -42.18 20.49
C ARG A 37 24.52 -40.67 20.54
N GLU A 38 25.45 -40.05 21.25
CA GLU A 38 25.61 -38.60 21.30
C GLU A 38 25.99 -38.02 19.93
N ALA A 39 26.94 -38.66 19.24
CA ALA A 39 27.34 -38.22 17.91
C ALA A 39 26.20 -38.33 16.89
N GLN A 40 25.38 -39.40 16.97
CA GLN A 40 24.19 -39.59 16.14
C GLN A 40 23.08 -38.60 16.51
N ALA A 41 22.90 -38.28 17.80
CA ALA A 41 21.93 -37.26 18.24
C ALA A 41 22.30 -35.89 17.70
N TRP A 42 23.59 -35.50 17.76
CA TRP A 42 24.09 -34.29 17.18
C TRP A 42 23.88 -34.23 15.64
N GLU A 43 24.18 -35.35 14.94
CA GLU A 43 23.95 -35.43 13.49
C GLU A 43 22.46 -35.20 13.13
N ARG A 44 21.54 -35.89 13.86
CA ARG A 44 20.09 -35.68 13.68
C ARG A 44 19.68 -34.22 13.95
N GLU A 45 20.24 -33.61 14.98
CA GLU A 45 19.99 -32.21 15.27
C GLU A 45 20.49 -31.29 14.12
N GLN A 46 21.66 -31.61 13.52
CA GLN A 46 22.15 -30.86 12.35
C GLN A 46 21.27 -31.08 11.14
N VAL A 47 20.78 -32.32 10.87
CA VAL A 47 19.81 -32.60 9.82
C VAL A 47 18.55 -31.75 10.01
N HIS A 48 18.03 -31.69 11.24
CA HIS A 48 16.87 -30.83 11.55
C HIS A 48 17.17 -29.34 11.43
N LYS A 49 18.39 -28.92 11.75
CA LYS A 49 18.81 -27.50 11.62
C LYS A 49 19.08 -27.09 10.17
N THR A 50 19.67 -27.97 9.36
CA THR A 50 20.21 -27.61 8.04
C THR A 50 19.25 -27.93 6.89
N SER A 51 18.28 -28.81 7.10
CA SER A 51 17.26 -29.12 6.08
C SER A 51 16.26 -27.96 5.89
N ALA A 52 16.40 -26.86 6.64
CA ALA A 52 15.46 -25.76 6.63
C ALA A 52 16.10 -24.36 6.82
N ASP A 53 17.42 -24.23 6.90
CA ASP A 53 18.01 -22.98 7.35
C ASP A 53 18.63 -22.17 6.19
N LEU A 54 17.93 -21.12 5.84
CA LEU A 54 18.42 -20.05 4.94
C LEU A 54 19.60 -19.32 5.63
N ASP A 55 20.84 -19.81 5.44
CA ASP A 55 22.05 -19.32 6.11
C ASP A 55 22.64 -18.05 5.49
N MET A 56 21.81 -17.19 4.90
CA MET A 56 22.23 -15.89 4.41
C MET A 56 21.77 -14.75 5.32
N ASN A 57 22.44 -13.60 5.25
CA ASN A 57 21.98 -12.45 5.99
C ASN A 57 20.72 -11.82 5.37
N PHE A 58 19.98 -11.08 6.19
CA PHE A 58 18.72 -10.45 5.79
C PHE A 58 18.90 -9.50 4.60
N LYS A 59 20.03 -8.76 4.50
CA LYS A 59 20.32 -7.87 3.38
C LYS A 59 20.41 -8.63 2.06
N SER A 60 21.19 -9.72 2.02
CA SER A 60 21.32 -10.55 0.80
C SER A 60 19.98 -11.20 0.44
N PHE A 61 19.18 -11.63 1.43
CA PHE A 61 17.83 -12.13 1.15
C PHE A 61 16.90 -11.07 0.58
N VAL A 62 17.00 -9.83 1.04
CA VAL A 62 16.23 -8.70 0.49
C VAL A 62 16.57 -8.46 -0.99
N GLU A 63 17.81 -8.69 -1.41
CA GLU A 63 18.20 -8.60 -2.83
C GLU A 63 17.47 -9.65 -3.68
N LEU A 64 17.39 -10.91 -3.20
CA LEU A 64 16.61 -11.96 -3.84
C LEU A 64 15.11 -11.64 -3.86
N TYR A 65 14.56 -11.24 -2.71
CA TYR A 65 13.17 -10.81 -2.60
C TYR A 65 12.84 -9.67 -3.56
N THR A 66 13.77 -8.74 -3.75
CA THR A 66 13.64 -7.62 -4.69
C THR A 66 13.59 -8.11 -6.14
N ALA A 67 14.50 -9.01 -6.52
CA ALA A 67 14.53 -9.59 -7.86
C ALA A 67 13.22 -10.34 -8.18
N ASP A 68 12.70 -11.11 -7.22
CA ASP A 68 11.47 -11.88 -7.38
C ASP A 68 10.21 -11.01 -7.45
N MET A 69 10.17 -9.90 -6.70
CA MET A 69 8.93 -9.16 -6.47
C MET A 69 8.80 -7.86 -7.26
N LYS A 70 9.91 -7.22 -7.63
CA LYS A 70 9.90 -5.90 -8.30
C LYS A 70 9.14 -5.93 -9.61
N THR A 71 9.32 -6.96 -10.42
CA THR A 71 8.64 -7.13 -11.72
C THR A 71 7.17 -7.49 -11.61
N ARG A 72 6.74 -8.04 -10.45
CA ARG A 72 5.36 -8.49 -10.20
C ARG A 72 4.48 -7.40 -9.60
N LEU A 73 5.05 -6.28 -9.18
CA LEU A 73 4.35 -5.20 -8.49
C LEU A 73 4.33 -3.93 -9.32
N LYS A 74 3.27 -3.14 -9.18
CA LYS A 74 3.25 -1.79 -9.74
C LYS A 74 4.34 -0.95 -9.10
N GLU A 75 4.97 -0.08 -9.88
CA GLU A 75 6.10 0.75 -9.47
C GLU A 75 5.87 1.52 -8.17
N ASN A 76 4.69 2.15 -8.00
CA ASN A 76 4.35 2.86 -6.76
C ASN A 76 4.25 1.95 -5.52
N THR A 77 3.77 0.71 -5.71
CA THR A 77 3.71 -0.28 -4.63
C THR A 77 5.11 -0.70 -4.23
N TRP A 78 5.98 -0.92 -5.24
CA TRP A 78 7.37 -1.26 -5.00
C TRP A 78 8.12 -0.11 -4.32
N ALA A 79 8.01 1.12 -4.80
CA ALA A 79 8.64 2.29 -4.20
C ALA A 79 8.33 2.45 -2.69
N THR A 80 7.06 2.21 -2.30
CA THR A 80 6.68 2.23 -0.87
C THR A 80 7.36 1.11 -0.08
N LYS A 81 7.38 -0.11 -0.64
CA LYS A 81 8.03 -1.27 0.00
C LYS A 81 9.53 -1.06 0.14
N GLU A 82 10.17 -0.64 -0.93
CA GLU A 82 11.61 -0.34 -0.97
C GLU A 82 12.01 0.72 0.06
N HIS A 83 11.23 1.80 0.17
CA HIS A 83 11.44 2.82 1.19
C HIS A 83 11.41 2.23 2.61
N ILE A 84 10.38 1.43 2.94
CA ILE A 84 10.25 0.78 4.24
C ILE A 84 11.44 -0.17 4.48
N ILE A 85 11.77 -1.01 3.51
CA ILE A 85 12.87 -1.96 3.60
C ILE A 85 14.17 -1.22 3.91
N ARG A 86 14.49 -0.19 3.12
CA ARG A 86 15.73 0.57 3.23
C ARG A 86 15.84 1.35 4.54
N THR A 87 14.74 1.97 4.98
CA THR A 87 14.79 2.92 6.11
C THR A 87 14.42 2.31 7.47
N LYS A 88 13.69 1.18 7.49
CA LYS A 88 13.15 0.60 8.73
C LYS A 88 13.59 -0.84 8.98
N LEU A 89 13.90 -1.62 7.96
CA LEU A 89 14.23 -3.03 8.12
C LEU A 89 15.73 -3.30 8.00
N LEU A 90 16.38 -2.83 6.95
CA LEU A 90 17.81 -3.06 6.73
C LEU A 90 18.71 -2.49 7.83
N PRO A 91 18.46 -1.30 8.42
CA PRO A 91 19.29 -0.79 9.49
C PRO A 91 19.33 -1.72 10.72
N TYR A 92 18.22 -2.40 11.01
CA TYR A 92 18.12 -3.28 12.17
C TYR A 92 18.49 -4.73 11.86
N PHE A 93 17.89 -5.31 10.81
CA PHE A 93 18.02 -6.74 10.52
C PHE A 93 19.11 -7.08 9.51
N GLY A 94 19.63 -6.10 8.75
CA GLY A 94 20.45 -6.35 7.56
C GLY A 94 21.66 -7.26 7.76
N LYS A 95 22.31 -7.20 8.91
CA LYS A 95 23.49 -8.01 9.24
C LYS A 95 23.17 -9.37 9.88
N LEU A 96 21.90 -9.58 10.29
CA LEU A 96 21.48 -10.80 10.95
C LEU A 96 21.20 -11.90 9.92
N LYS A 97 21.54 -13.15 10.24
CA LYS A 97 21.19 -14.31 9.42
C LYS A 97 19.68 -14.57 9.48
N MET A 98 19.06 -14.87 8.34
CA MET A 98 17.62 -15.11 8.23
C MET A 98 17.12 -16.19 9.21
N CYS A 99 17.86 -17.30 9.34
CA CYS A 99 17.56 -18.40 10.26
C CYS A 99 17.69 -18.04 11.74
N ASN A 100 18.46 -17.01 12.06
CA ASN A 100 18.75 -16.60 13.45
C ASN A 100 17.85 -15.48 13.95
N ILE A 101 17.02 -14.87 13.10
CA ILE A 101 16.10 -13.82 13.51
C ILE A 101 14.95 -14.45 14.31
N THR A 102 14.92 -14.15 15.60
CA THR A 102 13.95 -14.69 16.55
C THR A 102 12.76 -13.76 16.77
N ALA A 103 11.65 -14.30 17.27
CA ALA A 103 10.51 -13.49 17.69
C ALA A 103 10.89 -12.45 18.76
N GLN A 104 11.82 -12.78 19.65
CA GLN A 104 12.30 -11.85 20.67
C GLN A 104 12.98 -10.62 20.06
N GLN A 105 13.84 -10.80 19.06
CA GLN A 105 14.49 -9.69 18.36
C GLN A 105 13.46 -8.82 17.61
N ILE A 106 12.42 -9.44 17.03
CA ILE A 106 11.34 -8.69 16.38
C ILE A 106 10.57 -7.86 17.42
N ILE A 107 10.26 -8.41 18.59
CA ILE A 107 9.59 -7.67 19.68
C ILE A 107 10.46 -6.48 20.14
N THR A 108 11.76 -6.67 20.30
CA THR A 108 12.68 -5.57 20.64
C THR A 108 12.64 -4.47 19.60
N TRP A 109 12.76 -4.81 18.31
CA TRP A 109 12.62 -3.85 17.22
C TRP A 109 11.23 -3.17 17.18
N GLN A 110 10.14 -3.91 17.43
CA GLN A 110 8.81 -3.32 17.53
C GLN A 110 8.73 -2.27 18.64
N ASN A 111 9.34 -2.54 19.79
CA ASN A 111 9.38 -1.61 20.93
C ASN A 111 10.17 -0.33 20.58
N GLU A 112 11.28 -0.46 19.86
CA GLU A 112 12.03 0.70 19.36
C GLU A 112 11.17 1.53 18.37
N MET A 113 10.48 0.88 17.46
CA MET A 113 9.60 1.54 16.50
C MET A 113 8.39 2.22 17.16
N LEU A 114 7.83 1.63 18.23
CA LEU A 114 6.71 2.18 19.01
C LEU A 114 7.14 3.42 19.81
N ASN A 115 8.36 3.41 20.34
CA ASN A 115 8.92 4.50 21.14
C ASN A 115 9.57 5.62 20.31
N HIS A 116 9.72 5.39 18.99
CA HIS A 116 10.34 6.37 18.09
C HIS A 116 9.48 7.64 17.98
N LYS A 117 10.15 8.79 18.09
CA LYS A 117 9.57 10.11 17.86
C LYS A 117 10.33 10.81 16.74
N ASP A 118 9.62 11.51 15.88
CA ASP A 118 10.23 12.35 14.86
C ASP A 118 10.84 13.63 15.44
N GLU A 119 11.44 14.47 14.60
CA GLU A 119 12.04 15.77 15.01
C GLU A 119 11.04 16.72 15.67
N LYS A 120 9.73 16.51 15.44
CA LYS A 120 8.64 17.27 16.06
C LYS A 120 8.07 16.58 17.31
N GLY A 121 8.72 15.52 17.81
CA GLY A 121 8.26 14.74 18.95
C GLY A 121 7.04 13.85 18.70
N GLN A 122 6.62 13.66 17.43
CA GLN A 122 5.43 12.88 17.09
C GLN A 122 5.78 11.40 16.89
N PRO A 123 5.01 10.47 17.48
CA PRO A 123 5.21 9.04 17.27
C PRO A 123 4.72 8.61 15.90
N TYR A 124 5.20 7.47 15.42
CA TYR A 124 4.63 6.84 14.23
C TYR A 124 3.14 6.50 14.42
N SER A 125 2.34 6.74 13.38
CA SER A 125 0.92 6.36 13.44
C SER A 125 0.76 4.83 13.56
N PRO A 126 -0.26 4.34 14.29
CA PRO A 126 -0.51 2.90 14.41
C PRO A 126 -0.70 2.16 13.07
N VAL A 127 -1.25 2.86 12.06
CA VAL A 127 -1.43 2.32 10.70
C VAL A 127 -0.09 2.18 9.99
N TYR A 128 0.81 3.15 10.15
CA TYR A 128 2.16 3.09 9.58
C TYR A 128 2.96 1.95 10.20
N LEU A 129 2.96 1.84 11.53
CA LEU A 129 3.62 0.75 12.25
C LEU A 129 3.14 -0.62 11.76
N LYS A 130 1.82 -0.78 11.58
CA LYS A 130 1.26 -2.01 11.01
C LYS A 130 1.76 -2.28 9.59
N THR A 131 1.88 -1.24 8.76
CA THR A 131 2.37 -1.36 7.37
C THR A 131 3.83 -1.80 7.36
N VAL A 132 4.66 -1.24 8.24
CA VAL A 132 6.08 -1.60 8.40
C VAL A 132 6.22 -3.06 8.86
N HIS A 133 5.46 -3.47 9.88
CA HIS A 133 5.44 -4.86 10.34
C HIS A 133 5.00 -5.85 9.26
N ASN A 134 3.93 -5.51 8.52
CA ASN A 134 3.43 -6.34 7.43
C ASN A 134 4.48 -6.51 6.32
N GLN A 135 5.31 -5.50 6.06
CA GLN A 135 6.39 -5.61 5.08
C GLN A 135 7.48 -6.58 5.54
N LEU A 136 7.87 -6.55 6.82
CA LEU A 136 8.81 -7.53 7.39
C LEU A 136 8.22 -8.94 7.30
N SER A 137 6.98 -9.13 7.73
CA SER A 137 6.28 -10.41 7.67
C SER A 137 6.14 -10.93 6.24
N ALA A 138 5.95 -10.06 5.24
CA ALA A 138 5.87 -10.46 3.83
C ALA A 138 7.21 -11.01 3.32
N ILE A 139 8.34 -10.43 3.74
CA ILE A 139 9.68 -10.93 3.40
C ILE A 139 9.89 -12.33 3.99
N PHE A 140 9.56 -12.53 5.29
CA PHE A 140 9.66 -13.84 5.92
C PHE A 140 8.70 -14.88 5.32
N ASN A 141 7.46 -14.48 4.99
CA ASN A 141 6.53 -15.40 4.29
C ASN A 141 7.06 -15.81 2.92
N HIS A 142 7.73 -14.92 2.20
CA HIS A 142 8.38 -15.22 0.93
C HIS A 142 9.53 -16.24 1.13
N ALA A 143 10.35 -16.02 2.16
CA ALA A 143 11.42 -16.94 2.53
C ALA A 143 10.90 -18.34 2.90
N VAL A 144 9.83 -18.42 3.68
CA VAL A 144 9.18 -19.69 4.05
C VAL A 144 8.62 -20.40 2.82
N ARG A 145 7.97 -19.66 1.90
CA ARG A 145 7.28 -20.26 0.75
C ARG A 145 8.23 -20.74 -0.34
N TYR A 146 9.32 -20.03 -0.59
CA TYR A 146 10.15 -20.23 -1.79
C TYR A 146 11.61 -20.60 -1.48
N TYR A 147 12.10 -20.36 -0.25
CA TYR A 147 13.51 -20.50 0.12
C TYR A 147 13.73 -21.37 1.35
N ASN A 148 12.77 -22.22 1.66
CA ASN A 148 12.86 -23.25 2.71
C ASN A 148 13.18 -22.70 4.13
N LEU A 149 12.87 -21.44 4.43
CA LEU A 149 12.91 -20.99 5.81
C LEU A 149 11.82 -21.73 6.62
N ARG A 150 12.17 -22.23 7.79
CA ARG A 150 11.30 -23.10 8.60
C ARG A 150 9.97 -22.46 8.97
N ASP A 151 10.01 -21.24 9.52
CA ASP A 151 8.82 -20.51 9.95
C ASP A 151 9.03 -19.00 9.86
N ASN A 152 7.92 -18.26 9.91
CA ASN A 152 7.96 -16.80 9.95
C ASN A 152 7.95 -16.32 11.40
N PRO A 153 9.07 -15.78 11.94
CA PRO A 153 9.15 -15.34 13.34
C PRO A 153 8.21 -14.16 13.66
N CYS A 154 7.76 -13.38 12.66
CA CYS A 154 6.78 -12.32 12.86
C CYS A 154 5.43 -12.84 13.35
N LYS A 155 5.05 -14.09 13.01
CA LYS A 155 3.81 -14.69 13.48
C LYS A 155 3.82 -14.90 14.98
N LYS A 156 4.96 -15.32 15.53
CA LYS A 156 5.15 -15.52 16.99
C LYS A 156 5.28 -14.19 17.74
N ALA A 157 5.93 -13.20 17.14
CA ALA A 157 6.08 -11.86 17.73
C ALA A 157 4.75 -11.10 17.82
N GLY A 158 3.80 -11.43 16.96
CA GLY A 158 2.56 -10.70 16.86
C GLY A 158 2.66 -9.39 16.04
N SER A 159 1.52 -8.79 15.72
CA SER A 159 1.46 -7.59 14.89
C SER A 159 1.78 -6.32 15.67
N MET A 160 2.53 -5.42 15.07
CA MET A 160 2.76 -4.07 15.56
C MET A 160 1.71 -3.10 14.98
N GLY A 161 1.18 -2.22 15.84
CA GLY A 161 0.18 -1.22 15.45
C GLY A 161 -1.24 -1.78 15.29
N LYS A 162 -2.17 -0.89 15.03
CA LYS A 162 -3.61 -1.24 14.90
C LYS A 162 -4.18 -0.70 13.58
N LYS A 163 -5.13 -1.42 13.01
CA LYS A 163 -5.97 -0.88 11.93
C LYS A 163 -6.95 0.09 12.59
N LYS A 164 -6.79 1.38 12.35
CA LYS A 164 -7.75 2.37 12.87
C LYS A 164 -8.91 2.44 11.89
N ASN A 165 -10.11 2.09 12.32
CA ASN A 165 -11.32 2.47 11.63
C ASN A 165 -11.45 3.98 11.81
N ARG A 166 -11.14 4.76 10.76
CA ARG A 166 -11.44 6.19 10.76
C ARG A 166 -12.89 6.35 10.36
N GLU A 167 -13.60 7.19 11.08
CA GLU A 167 -14.89 7.71 10.63
C GLU A 167 -14.75 8.28 9.21
N MET A 168 -15.68 7.93 8.33
CA MET A 168 -15.73 8.51 7.00
C MET A 168 -16.24 9.94 7.14
N MET A 169 -15.40 10.89 6.73
CA MET A 169 -15.78 12.28 6.69
C MET A 169 -16.27 12.61 5.29
N PHE A 170 -17.30 13.42 5.22
CA PHE A 170 -17.84 13.95 3.95
C PHE A 170 -18.47 15.31 4.19
N TRP A 171 -18.64 16.06 3.13
CA TRP A 171 -19.43 17.29 3.10
C TRP A 171 -20.81 17.02 2.54
N THR A 172 -21.81 17.72 3.07
CA THR A 172 -23.12 17.85 2.43
C THR A 172 -22.98 18.70 1.16
N LYS A 173 -24.04 18.70 0.33
CA LYS A 173 -24.07 19.55 -0.87
C LYS A 173 -23.88 21.02 -0.54
N GLU A 174 -24.55 21.52 0.51
CA GLU A 174 -24.47 22.92 0.96
C GLU A 174 -23.07 23.29 1.44
N GLN A 175 -22.39 22.39 2.16
CA GLN A 175 -21.01 22.58 2.59
C GLN A 175 -20.05 22.64 1.40
N TYR A 176 -20.28 21.77 0.41
CA TYR A 176 -19.47 21.79 -0.81
C TYR A 176 -19.68 23.06 -1.62
N LEU A 177 -20.93 23.52 -1.80
CA LEU A 177 -21.23 24.75 -2.55
C LEU A 177 -20.58 25.99 -1.91
N LYS A 178 -20.59 26.13 -0.58
CA LYS A 178 -19.84 27.16 0.14
C LYS A 178 -18.34 27.12 -0.15
N PHE A 179 -17.77 25.91 -0.23
CA PHE A 179 -16.37 25.74 -0.58
C PHE A 179 -16.11 26.10 -2.05
N ALA A 180 -16.96 25.65 -2.97
CA ALA A 180 -16.82 25.92 -4.40
C ALA A 180 -16.88 27.42 -4.72
N GLU A 181 -17.78 28.16 -4.08
CA GLU A 181 -17.89 29.63 -4.22
C GLU A 181 -16.56 30.32 -3.91
N VAL A 182 -15.91 29.95 -2.82
CA VAL A 182 -14.59 30.51 -2.45
C VAL A 182 -13.50 30.11 -3.45
N MET A 183 -13.63 28.95 -4.09
CA MET A 183 -12.60 28.46 -5.03
C MET A 183 -12.67 29.11 -6.41
N MET A 184 -13.74 29.87 -6.72
CA MET A 184 -13.90 30.57 -8.00
C MET A 184 -12.81 31.63 -8.26
N ASP A 185 -12.12 32.10 -7.21
CA ASP A 185 -10.98 33.00 -7.33
C ASP A 185 -9.78 32.39 -8.12
N LYS A 186 -9.74 31.07 -8.25
CA LYS A 186 -8.69 30.32 -8.94
C LYS A 186 -9.30 29.27 -9.86
N PRO A 187 -9.49 29.55 -11.15
CA PRO A 187 -10.15 28.65 -12.10
C PRO A 187 -9.59 27.22 -12.08
N LEU A 188 -8.26 27.09 -12.10
CA LEU A 188 -7.61 25.78 -12.06
C LEU A 188 -8.03 24.92 -10.84
N SER A 189 -8.12 25.55 -9.67
CA SER A 189 -8.55 24.89 -8.43
C SER A 189 -10.05 24.59 -8.45
N PHE A 190 -10.86 25.58 -8.86
CA PHE A 190 -12.30 25.43 -8.96
C PHE A 190 -12.70 24.22 -9.82
N TYR A 191 -12.28 24.17 -11.08
CA TYR A 191 -12.63 23.07 -11.98
C TYR A 191 -12.07 21.72 -11.53
N ALA A 192 -10.90 21.71 -10.89
CA ALA A 192 -10.37 20.47 -10.31
C ALA A 192 -11.26 19.92 -9.18
N PHE A 193 -11.77 20.78 -8.30
CA PHE A 193 -12.66 20.36 -7.22
C PHE A 193 -14.07 20.03 -7.72
N GLU A 194 -14.59 20.73 -8.71
CA GLU A 194 -15.85 20.42 -9.40
C GLU A 194 -15.81 18.97 -9.93
N MET A 195 -14.77 18.61 -10.67
CA MET A 195 -14.58 17.25 -11.16
C MET A 195 -14.48 16.21 -10.04
N LEU A 196 -13.77 16.50 -8.96
CA LEU A 196 -13.62 15.60 -7.82
C LEU A 196 -14.96 15.35 -7.11
N TYR A 197 -15.75 16.38 -6.91
CA TYR A 197 -17.01 16.29 -6.19
C TYR A 197 -18.13 15.71 -7.05
N TRP A 198 -18.40 16.27 -8.22
CA TRP A 198 -19.54 15.86 -9.05
C TRP A 198 -19.35 14.57 -9.83
N CYS A 199 -18.12 14.15 -10.08
CA CYS A 199 -17.81 12.86 -10.70
C CYS A 199 -17.35 11.80 -9.71
N GLY A 200 -16.98 12.17 -8.48
CA GLY A 200 -16.48 11.24 -7.47
C GLY A 200 -15.21 10.50 -7.87
N ILE A 201 -14.40 11.09 -8.77
CA ILE A 201 -13.16 10.49 -9.26
C ILE A 201 -12.04 10.57 -8.22
N ARG A 202 -11.03 9.72 -8.36
CA ARG A 202 -9.85 9.76 -7.48
C ARG A 202 -8.92 10.89 -7.88
N GLU A 203 -8.20 11.46 -6.92
CA GLU A 203 -7.22 12.52 -7.16
C GLU A 203 -6.22 12.19 -8.29
N GLY A 204 -5.69 10.97 -8.31
CA GLY A 204 -4.78 10.54 -9.37
C GLY A 204 -5.48 10.36 -10.73
N GLU A 205 -6.78 10.06 -10.77
CA GLU A 205 -7.60 10.01 -11.98
C GLU A 205 -7.81 11.42 -12.53
N LEU A 206 -8.18 12.39 -11.67
CA LEU A 206 -8.28 13.80 -12.02
C LEU A 206 -7.01 14.31 -12.69
N LEU A 207 -5.86 14.13 -12.01
CA LEU A 207 -4.56 14.63 -12.48
C LEU A 207 -4.06 13.97 -13.77
N ALA A 208 -4.71 12.89 -14.22
CA ALA A 208 -4.41 12.20 -15.48
C ALA A 208 -5.32 12.60 -16.64
N LEU A 209 -6.37 13.40 -16.38
CA LEU A 209 -7.36 13.78 -17.41
C LEU A 209 -6.71 14.61 -18.53
N THR A 210 -7.15 14.35 -19.75
CA THR A 210 -6.74 15.02 -20.97
C THR A 210 -7.99 15.44 -21.75
N PRO A 211 -7.93 16.41 -22.69
CA PRO A 211 -9.09 16.76 -23.51
C PRO A 211 -9.72 15.58 -24.24
N ALA A 212 -8.92 14.58 -24.63
CA ALA A 212 -9.42 13.38 -25.32
C ALA A 212 -10.27 12.45 -24.44
N ASP A 213 -10.33 12.67 -23.13
CA ASP A 213 -11.15 11.85 -22.23
C ASP A 213 -12.59 12.35 -22.14
N PHE A 214 -12.90 13.55 -22.67
CA PHE A 214 -14.23 14.16 -22.65
C PHE A 214 -14.96 13.93 -23.96
N ASP A 215 -16.22 13.52 -23.85
CA ASP A 215 -17.21 13.51 -24.93
C ASP A 215 -18.35 14.45 -24.50
N PHE A 216 -18.32 15.68 -25.01
CA PHE A 216 -19.28 16.71 -24.63
C PHE A 216 -20.63 16.56 -25.35
N GLU A 217 -20.71 15.82 -26.48
CA GLU A 217 -21.96 15.49 -27.12
C GLU A 217 -22.73 14.46 -26.31
N ALA A 218 -22.01 13.39 -25.91
CA ALA A 218 -22.56 12.41 -25.00
C ALA A 218 -22.65 12.88 -23.55
N GLY A 219 -22.01 14.00 -23.18
CA GLY A 219 -21.92 14.52 -21.81
C GLY A 219 -21.18 13.54 -20.86
N THR A 220 -20.09 12.95 -21.31
CA THR A 220 -19.37 11.92 -20.55
C THR A 220 -17.89 12.21 -20.43
N VAL A 221 -17.27 11.64 -19.38
CA VAL A 221 -15.83 11.62 -19.19
C VAL A 221 -15.34 10.19 -18.97
N LYS A 222 -14.29 9.79 -19.68
CA LYS A 222 -13.67 8.46 -19.61
C LYS A 222 -12.52 8.46 -18.60
N ILE A 223 -12.62 7.61 -17.59
CA ILE A 223 -11.60 7.40 -16.57
C ILE A 223 -10.83 6.12 -16.88
N SER A 224 -9.66 6.24 -17.48
CA SER A 224 -8.83 5.12 -17.93
C SER A 224 -7.37 5.21 -17.49
N LYS A 225 -7.00 6.28 -16.77
CA LYS A 225 -5.62 6.61 -16.40
C LYS A 225 -5.56 7.10 -14.95
N SER A 226 -4.38 7.00 -14.35
CA SER A 226 -4.09 7.59 -13.05
C SER A 226 -2.67 8.15 -13.05
N TYR A 227 -2.52 9.38 -12.62
CA TYR A 227 -1.25 10.08 -12.48
C TYR A 227 -0.68 9.95 -11.09
N GLN A 228 0.63 9.82 -11.03
CA GLN A 228 1.42 9.94 -9.80
C GLN A 228 2.83 10.46 -10.13
N ARG A 229 3.47 11.08 -9.14
CA ARG A 229 4.86 11.50 -9.25
C ARG A 229 5.73 10.57 -8.42
N LEU A 230 6.66 9.87 -9.06
CA LEU A 230 7.57 8.92 -8.43
C LEU A 230 9.01 9.33 -8.71
N HIS A 231 9.82 9.44 -7.66
CA HIS A 231 11.24 9.83 -7.79
C HIS A 231 11.46 11.09 -8.64
N GLY A 232 10.55 12.08 -8.48
CA GLY A 232 10.61 13.34 -9.24
C GLY A 232 10.10 13.25 -10.69
N LYS A 233 9.70 12.06 -11.18
CA LYS A 233 9.19 11.86 -12.55
C LYS A 233 7.67 11.70 -12.54
N ASP A 234 7.04 12.23 -13.57
CA ASP A 234 5.61 12.06 -13.81
C ASP A 234 5.33 10.68 -14.41
N VAL A 235 4.47 9.90 -13.78
CA VAL A 235 4.13 8.55 -14.20
C VAL A 235 2.62 8.44 -14.37
N ILE A 236 2.17 8.09 -15.58
CA ILE A 236 0.78 7.78 -15.88
C ILE A 236 0.65 6.25 -15.96
N THR A 237 -0.24 5.71 -15.15
CA THR A 237 -0.48 4.26 -15.08
C THR A 237 -1.91 3.94 -15.44
N THR A 238 -2.15 2.71 -15.87
CA THR A 238 -3.50 2.15 -15.98
C THR A 238 -4.13 2.01 -14.59
N PRO A 239 -5.46 2.05 -14.48
CA PRO A 239 -6.16 1.80 -13.22
C PRO A 239 -5.79 0.46 -12.58
N LYS A 240 -6.00 0.33 -11.26
CA LYS A 240 -5.65 -0.90 -10.51
C LYS A 240 -6.49 -2.10 -10.92
N THR A 241 -7.75 -1.88 -11.27
CA THR A 241 -8.72 -2.93 -11.57
C THR A 241 -9.48 -2.61 -12.87
N LYS A 242 -10.05 -3.63 -13.50
CA LYS A 242 -10.88 -3.46 -14.71
C LYS A 242 -12.06 -2.52 -14.47
N LYS A 243 -12.74 -2.61 -13.30
CA LYS A 243 -13.86 -1.73 -12.92
C LYS A 243 -13.47 -0.26 -12.71
N SER A 244 -12.19 0.02 -12.48
CA SER A 244 -11.71 1.39 -12.40
C SER A 244 -11.65 2.07 -13.77
N ASN A 245 -11.62 1.31 -14.88
CA ASN A 245 -11.79 1.84 -16.23
C ASN A 245 -13.29 1.96 -16.50
N ARG A 246 -13.79 3.18 -16.54
CA ARG A 246 -15.23 3.49 -16.63
C ARG A 246 -15.48 4.80 -17.32
N THR A 247 -16.68 4.95 -17.85
CA THR A 247 -17.21 6.22 -18.39
C THR A 247 -18.25 6.76 -17.41
N ILE A 248 -18.16 8.04 -17.06
CA ILE A 248 -19.05 8.71 -16.12
C ILE A 248 -19.87 9.74 -16.88
N LYS A 249 -21.19 9.71 -16.73
CA LYS A 249 -22.09 10.78 -17.19
C LYS A 249 -21.91 11.98 -16.29
N MET A 250 -21.54 13.12 -16.85
CA MET A 250 -21.43 14.39 -16.15
C MET A 250 -22.78 15.10 -16.07
N PRO A 251 -23.08 15.86 -15.02
CA PRO A 251 -24.17 16.84 -15.04
C PRO A 251 -23.98 17.86 -16.17
N ASN A 252 -25.06 18.38 -16.75
CA ASN A 252 -24.96 19.29 -17.89
C ASN A 252 -24.16 20.55 -17.55
N PHE A 253 -24.41 21.15 -16.39
CA PHE A 253 -23.66 22.34 -15.95
C PHE A 253 -22.14 22.06 -15.89
N LEU A 254 -21.74 20.87 -15.41
CA LEU A 254 -20.32 20.50 -15.35
C LEU A 254 -19.72 20.30 -16.75
N CYS A 255 -20.53 19.83 -17.73
CA CYS A 255 -20.09 19.77 -19.11
C CYS A 255 -19.76 21.14 -19.66
N ASP A 256 -20.64 22.12 -19.38
CA ASP A 256 -20.46 23.49 -19.84
C ASP A 256 -19.26 24.16 -19.15
N GLU A 257 -19.15 24.03 -17.84
CA GLU A 257 -17.98 24.47 -17.08
C GLU A 257 -16.66 23.89 -17.61
N MET A 258 -16.64 22.59 -17.92
CA MET A 258 -15.42 21.95 -18.44
C MET A 258 -15.10 22.35 -19.88
N LYS A 259 -16.10 22.69 -20.71
CA LYS A 259 -15.86 23.30 -22.03
C LYS A 259 -15.22 24.68 -21.88
N ASP A 260 -15.77 25.51 -20.99
CA ASP A 260 -15.23 26.84 -20.70
C ASP A 260 -13.80 26.75 -20.21
N TYR A 261 -13.52 25.84 -19.26
CA TYR A 261 -12.17 25.63 -18.75
C TYR A 261 -11.19 25.20 -19.86
N LEU A 262 -11.58 24.26 -20.71
CA LEU A 262 -10.73 23.85 -21.83
C LEU A 262 -10.50 24.98 -22.83
N GLY A 263 -11.48 25.86 -23.03
CA GLY A 263 -11.33 27.08 -23.82
C GLY A 263 -10.32 28.08 -23.25
N MET A 264 -10.14 28.11 -21.91
CA MET A 264 -9.15 28.93 -21.25
C MET A 264 -7.71 28.38 -21.40
N LEU A 265 -7.55 27.09 -21.73
CA LEU A 265 -6.24 26.44 -21.87
C LEU A 265 -5.69 26.62 -23.29
N TYR A 266 -4.98 27.72 -23.50
CA TYR A 266 -4.41 28.03 -24.80
C TYR A 266 -3.45 26.94 -25.31
N GLY A 267 -3.70 26.44 -26.53
CA GLY A 267 -2.81 25.52 -27.24
C GLY A 267 -2.69 24.11 -26.63
N ILE A 268 -3.56 23.73 -25.70
CA ILE A 268 -3.53 22.38 -25.10
C ILE A 268 -3.78 21.31 -26.16
N LYS A 269 -2.93 20.30 -26.21
CA LYS A 269 -3.07 19.15 -27.13
C LYS A 269 -4.01 18.10 -26.56
N LYS A 270 -4.66 17.32 -27.43
CA LYS A 270 -5.64 16.29 -27.06
C LYS A 270 -5.17 15.28 -26.00
N LYS A 271 -3.86 15.02 -25.91
CA LYS A 271 -3.26 14.05 -24.98
C LYS A 271 -2.48 14.69 -23.81
N GLU A 272 -2.48 16.00 -23.71
CA GLU A 272 -1.83 16.70 -22.60
C GLU A 272 -2.76 16.75 -21.39
N ARG A 273 -2.18 16.72 -20.18
CA ARG A 273 -2.95 16.78 -18.93
C ARG A 273 -3.54 18.18 -18.75
N ILE A 274 -4.84 18.24 -18.50
CA ILE A 274 -5.54 19.53 -18.26
C ILE A 274 -5.25 20.10 -16.85
N PHE A 275 -4.95 19.22 -15.87
CA PHE A 275 -4.58 19.62 -14.52
C PHE A 275 -3.09 19.35 -14.29
N THR A 276 -2.24 20.31 -14.62
CA THR A 276 -0.77 20.21 -14.48
C THR A 276 -0.26 20.53 -13.09
N ILE A 277 -1.08 20.32 -12.08
CA ILE A 277 -0.79 20.54 -10.67
C ILE A 277 -0.35 19.28 -9.95
N THR A 278 0.16 19.44 -8.73
CA THR A 278 0.55 18.35 -7.84
C THR A 278 -0.53 18.02 -6.82
N LYS A 279 -0.44 16.85 -6.20
CA LYS A 279 -1.31 16.51 -5.07
C LYS A 279 -1.14 17.50 -3.91
N SER A 280 0.09 17.91 -3.60
CA SER A 280 0.35 18.91 -2.57
C SER A 280 -0.38 20.22 -2.83
N TYR A 281 -0.44 20.66 -4.09
CA TYR A 281 -1.20 21.86 -4.46
C TYR A 281 -2.68 21.70 -4.09
N LEU A 282 -3.33 20.60 -4.46
CA LEU A 282 -4.73 20.35 -4.10
C LEU A 282 -4.94 20.31 -2.59
N HIS A 283 -4.01 19.75 -1.82
CA HIS A 283 -4.08 19.78 -0.37
C HIS A 283 -4.01 21.20 0.21
N HIS A 284 -3.10 22.03 -0.30
CA HIS A 284 -3.00 23.43 0.14
C HIS A 284 -4.26 24.23 -0.22
N GLU A 285 -4.80 24.04 -1.42
CA GLU A 285 -6.04 24.68 -1.83
C GLU A 285 -7.26 24.19 -1.03
N MET A 286 -7.31 22.90 -0.68
CA MET A 286 -8.32 22.35 0.24
C MET A 286 -8.24 23.04 1.62
N ASP A 287 -7.03 23.20 2.17
CA ASP A 287 -6.82 23.85 3.46
C ASP A 287 -7.27 25.32 3.39
N ARG A 288 -6.87 26.04 2.34
CA ARG A 288 -7.25 27.44 2.09
C ARG A 288 -8.77 27.59 1.95
N GLY A 289 -9.35 26.84 1.02
CA GLY A 289 -10.78 26.95 0.70
C GLY A 289 -11.68 26.54 1.87
N ALA A 290 -11.36 25.46 2.58
CA ALA A 290 -12.14 25.02 3.74
C ALA A 290 -12.12 26.08 4.87
N LYS A 291 -10.96 26.70 5.11
CA LYS A 291 -10.82 27.78 6.10
C LYS A 291 -11.64 29.00 5.71
N SER A 292 -11.55 29.45 4.45
CA SER A 292 -12.26 30.64 3.96
C SER A 292 -13.77 30.43 3.89
N ALA A 293 -14.22 29.21 3.52
CA ALA A 293 -15.65 28.85 3.47
C ALA A 293 -16.26 28.55 4.85
N GLY A 294 -15.45 28.51 5.92
CA GLY A 294 -15.93 28.16 7.26
C GLY A 294 -16.42 26.71 7.37
N VAL A 295 -15.96 25.79 6.52
CA VAL A 295 -16.35 24.39 6.55
C VAL A 295 -15.25 23.53 7.17
N LYS A 296 -15.64 22.41 7.82
CA LYS A 296 -14.67 21.49 8.40
C LYS A 296 -13.79 20.91 7.29
N ARG A 297 -12.47 21.00 7.44
CA ARG A 297 -11.51 20.43 6.50
C ARG A 297 -11.65 18.91 6.41
N ILE A 298 -11.77 18.38 5.21
CA ILE A 298 -11.76 16.95 4.88
C ILE A 298 -10.59 16.62 3.94
N ARG A 299 -10.27 15.34 3.75
CA ARG A 299 -9.21 14.93 2.81
C ARG A 299 -9.73 15.05 1.37
N ILE A 300 -8.85 15.22 0.40
CA ILE A 300 -9.22 15.20 -1.03
C ILE A 300 -10.05 13.96 -1.39
N HIS A 301 -9.64 12.79 -0.88
CA HIS A 301 -10.39 11.55 -1.12
C HIS A 301 -11.79 11.53 -0.50
N ASP A 302 -12.03 12.33 0.54
CA ASP A 302 -13.33 12.42 1.20
C ASP A 302 -14.37 13.17 0.34
N LEU A 303 -13.96 13.94 -0.70
CA LEU A 303 -14.87 14.45 -1.72
C LEU A 303 -15.60 13.35 -2.48
N ARG A 304 -14.90 12.23 -2.72
CA ARG A 304 -15.54 11.04 -3.28
C ARG A 304 -16.52 10.39 -2.30
N HIS A 305 -16.25 10.45 -1.00
CA HIS A 305 -17.22 10.06 0.02
C HIS A 305 -18.44 10.99 0.02
N SER A 306 -18.22 12.30 -0.17
CA SER A 306 -19.28 13.29 -0.32
C SER A 306 -20.15 13.02 -1.54
N HIS A 307 -19.53 12.69 -2.69
CA HIS A 307 -20.26 12.31 -3.91
C HIS A 307 -21.13 11.06 -3.68
N ILE A 308 -20.60 10.04 -3.02
CA ILE A 308 -21.36 8.81 -2.71
C ILE A 308 -22.53 9.13 -1.79
N SER A 309 -22.31 9.93 -0.74
CA SER A 309 -23.37 10.39 0.17
C SER A 309 -24.47 11.16 -0.57
N LEU A 310 -24.10 12.07 -1.48
CA LEU A 310 -25.04 12.79 -2.32
C LEU A 310 -25.90 11.85 -3.19
N LEU A 311 -25.28 10.84 -3.82
CA LEU A 311 -26.02 9.87 -4.65
C LEU A 311 -26.97 9.00 -3.83
N ILE A 312 -26.59 8.65 -2.59
CA ILE A 312 -27.46 7.94 -1.65
C ILE A 312 -28.66 8.80 -1.29
N ASP A 313 -28.44 10.06 -0.97
CA ASP A 313 -29.48 11.03 -0.65
C ASP A 313 -30.45 11.25 -1.81
N MET A 314 -29.93 11.18 -3.06
CA MET A 314 -30.75 11.23 -4.30
C MET A 314 -31.48 9.90 -4.60
N GLY A 315 -31.37 8.87 -3.76
CA GLY A 315 -32.07 7.58 -3.91
C GLY A 315 -31.43 6.58 -4.87
N PHE A 316 -30.19 6.80 -5.33
CA PHE A 316 -29.51 5.83 -6.20
C PHE A 316 -29.16 4.53 -5.46
N SER A 317 -29.28 3.40 -6.14
CA SER A 317 -28.94 2.08 -5.58
C SER A 317 -27.44 1.93 -5.34
N ALA A 318 -27.06 1.11 -4.36
CA ALA A 318 -25.67 0.82 -4.06
C ALA A 318 -24.90 0.23 -5.27
N VAL A 319 -25.60 -0.51 -6.15
CA VAL A 319 -25.01 -1.08 -7.38
C VAL A 319 -24.67 0.05 -8.36
N ALA A 320 -25.61 0.94 -8.64
CA ALA A 320 -25.40 2.07 -9.56
C ALA A 320 -24.26 2.99 -9.07
N ILE A 321 -24.21 3.24 -7.76
CA ILE A 321 -23.15 4.02 -7.14
C ILE A 321 -21.79 3.30 -7.27
N ALA A 322 -21.73 1.99 -6.98
CA ALA A 322 -20.50 1.21 -7.11
C ALA A 322 -19.93 1.24 -8.52
N ASP A 323 -20.77 1.10 -9.54
CA ASP A 323 -20.39 1.13 -10.95
C ASP A 323 -19.89 2.55 -11.34
N ARG A 324 -20.63 3.59 -10.98
CA ARG A 324 -20.25 4.99 -11.26
C ARG A 324 -18.88 5.35 -10.67
N VAL A 325 -18.65 5.02 -9.41
CA VAL A 325 -17.39 5.35 -8.77
C VAL A 325 -16.28 4.32 -9.03
N GLY A 326 -16.59 3.17 -9.63
CA GLY A 326 -15.63 2.10 -9.91
C GLY A 326 -15.11 1.42 -8.65
N HIS A 327 -16.03 0.93 -7.80
CA HIS A 327 -15.69 0.05 -6.69
C HIS A 327 -15.50 -1.38 -7.21
N GLU A 328 -14.45 -2.03 -6.75
CA GLU A 328 -14.13 -3.41 -7.14
C GLU A 328 -15.16 -4.40 -6.61
N SER A 329 -15.62 -4.17 -5.38
CA SER A 329 -16.65 -4.92 -4.70
C SER A 329 -17.75 -3.97 -4.19
N ILE A 330 -19.00 -4.40 -4.25
CA ILE A 330 -20.14 -3.68 -3.68
C ILE A 330 -20.03 -3.50 -2.17
N GLU A 331 -19.32 -4.40 -1.49
CA GLU A 331 -19.03 -4.28 -0.04
C GLU A 331 -18.36 -2.96 0.33
N ILE A 332 -17.59 -2.37 -0.60
CA ILE A 332 -16.99 -1.05 -0.39
C ILE A 332 -18.08 0.02 -0.30
N THR A 333 -19.13 -0.09 -1.11
CA THR A 333 -20.30 0.82 -1.09
C THR A 333 -21.16 0.56 0.14
N TYR A 334 -21.28 -0.66 0.60
CA TYR A 334 -22.03 -0.98 1.85
C TYR A 334 -21.39 -0.43 3.13
N ARG A 335 -20.17 0.07 3.08
CA ARG A 335 -19.61 0.85 4.21
C ARG A 335 -20.38 2.14 4.48
N TYR A 336 -21.18 2.59 3.53
CA TYR A 336 -22.10 3.72 3.62
C TYR A 336 -23.53 3.28 3.97
N ALA A 337 -23.74 2.00 4.35
CA ALA A 337 -25.07 1.43 4.60
C ALA A 337 -25.90 2.26 5.59
N HIS A 338 -25.22 2.90 6.57
CA HIS A 338 -25.86 3.76 7.56
C HIS A 338 -26.44 5.07 6.97
N LEU A 339 -26.08 5.44 5.74
CA LEU A 339 -26.61 6.60 5.02
C LEU A 339 -27.80 6.24 4.12
N PHE A 340 -28.03 4.95 3.82
CA PHE A 340 -29.19 4.55 3.04
C PHE A 340 -30.47 4.61 3.90
N PRO A 341 -31.59 5.09 3.33
CA PRO A 341 -32.88 5.07 4.04
C PRO A 341 -33.21 3.67 4.54
N SER A 342 -33.57 3.56 5.81
CA SER A 342 -34.03 2.29 6.37
C SER A 342 -35.45 2.01 5.87
N LYS A 343 -35.64 0.96 5.08
CA LYS A 343 -36.98 0.49 4.70
C LYS A 343 -37.81 -0.05 5.86
N GLN A 344 -37.21 -0.17 7.05
CA GLN A 344 -37.95 -0.60 8.27
C GLN A 344 -39.00 0.41 8.70
N THR A 345 -38.94 1.67 8.30
CA THR A 345 -39.93 2.69 8.60
C THR A 345 -41.12 2.66 7.65
N GLU A 346 -41.01 1.94 6.53
CA GLU A 346 -42.09 1.80 5.53
C GLU A 346 -42.86 0.47 5.62
N MET A 347 -42.48 -0.44 6.53
CA MET A 347 -43.17 -1.68 6.86
C MET A 347 -44.01 -1.52 8.13
#